data_4ed3340a7c6432aaab0a312230a9a3bc
#
_entry.id   4ed3340a7c6432aaab0a312230a9a3bc
#
_cell.length_a   1.000
_cell.length_b   1.000
_cell.length_c   1.000
_cell.angle_alpha   90.00
_cell.angle_beta   90.00
_cell.angle_gamma   90.00
#
_symmetry.space_group_name_H-M   'P 1'
#
loop_
_entity.id
_entity.type
_entity.pdbx_description
1 polymer ?
#
loop_
_entity_poly.entity_id
_entity_poly.type
_entity_poly.pdbx_seq_one_letter_code
_entity_poly.pdbx_strand_id
1 'polypeptide(L)'
;MRGWRSRLKRIIGSETKEVGEMKFERSNELLKRELKVSPLAAQTYSKSYRYFSRGFAPSYMDHGEGCYIYDVDGNKFIDFMCALGPITVGYNEPAINEAVISQVNKFASGSLQSELEVELAEKICQIIPCAEMVRFVKNGGDATTATIRLARAYTGRDIVLMSGYHGMHDWSIGASENHKGVPEAVRKMTINFTYNDLEDLEKKLRENDVAAVILEPIQSNGPKKGYLENVKELAHKYGAILIFDEVVSGFHYALGGAQEVFGVSPDLVAFGKGMANGYAISAVAGRRDLLEQIEQGVFISTTFGGDSISMAASLATIKILEQPGFYEHIIKIGTLLHDGIQERIDKYDLNDVLAVSGMPAHCGVAFEGHGSLDYLDIQSVYSQTILRYGIFQFAIYFLNAHHTEKEAKIYLDATDEAFSLIRKAVDKDSMEGILIGGKVDPVFKRNRK
;
A
#
# COMPACT_ATOMS: atom_id res chain seq x y z
N MET A 1 15.46 32.58 3.24
CA MET A 1 16.39 31.46 3.40
C MET A 1 17.18 31.42 4.73
N ARG A 2 17.71 32.50 5.29
CA ARG A 2 18.50 32.45 6.56
C ARG A 2 17.68 32.11 7.82
N GLY A 3 16.44 32.54 7.94
CA GLY A 3 15.59 32.26 9.13
C GLY A 3 15.11 30.82 9.27
N TRP A 4 15.01 30.08 8.18
CA TRP A 4 14.61 28.67 8.12
C TRP A 4 15.72 27.75 8.67
N ARG A 5 16.98 27.97 8.31
CA ARG A 5 18.14 27.20 8.79
C ARG A 5 18.28 27.21 10.32
N SER A 6 17.97 28.33 10.97
CA SER A 6 18.07 28.46 12.42
C SER A 6 16.94 27.72 13.17
N ARG A 7 15.77 27.57 12.55
CA ARG A 7 14.61 26.85 13.13
C ARG A 7 14.79 25.33 13.07
N LEU A 8 15.31 24.81 11.96
CA LEU A 8 15.64 23.40 11.78
C LEU A 8 16.73 22.91 12.76
N LYS A 9 17.79 23.67 12.97
CA LYS A 9 18.83 23.35 13.96
C LYS A 9 18.30 23.21 15.40
N ARG A 10 17.20 23.88 15.75
CA ARG A 10 16.55 23.76 17.07
C ARG A 10 15.68 22.51 17.21
N ILE A 11 15.11 22.01 16.10
CA ILE A 11 14.12 20.94 16.10
C ILE A 11 14.79 19.55 16.00
N ILE A 12 15.87 19.43 15.23
CA ILE A 12 16.44 18.13 14.83
C ILE A 12 17.69 17.73 15.62
N GLY A 13 18.24 18.61 16.45
CA GLY A 13 19.47 18.34 17.22
C GLY A 13 20.75 18.30 16.37
N SER A 14 21.92 18.15 17.02
CA SER A 14 23.24 18.24 16.38
C SER A 14 23.65 17.01 15.54
N GLU A 15 22.84 15.97 15.48
CA GLU A 15 23.19 14.69 14.82
C GLU A 15 22.69 14.56 13.37
N THR A 16 21.82 15.46 12.90
CA THR A 16 21.45 15.47 11.49
C THR A 16 22.39 16.40 10.73
N LYS A 17 23.09 15.87 9.71
CA LYS A 17 23.77 16.70 8.71
C LYS A 17 22.79 17.77 8.23
N GLU A 18 23.25 19.00 8.13
CA GLU A 18 22.44 20.16 7.75
C GLU A 18 21.55 19.82 6.55
N VAL A 19 20.21 19.91 6.71
CA VAL A 19 19.22 19.78 5.63
C VAL A 19 19.40 20.93 4.59
N GLY A 20 20.61 21.44 4.43
CA GLY A 20 20.95 22.56 3.60
C GLY A 20 21.39 22.21 2.19
N GLU A 21 21.88 21.00 1.95
CA GLU A 21 22.43 20.60 0.64
C GLU A 21 22.26 19.10 0.41
N MET A 22 21.01 18.62 0.28
CA MET A 22 20.79 17.28 -0.28
C MET A 22 21.34 17.29 -1.71
N LYS A 23 22.24 16.35 -2.00
CA LYS A 23 22.82 16.15 -3.32
C LYS A 23 22.18 14.91 -3.93
N PHE A 24 21.89 14.93 -5.20
CA PHE A 24 21.29 13.83 -5.95
C PHE A 24 22.10 13.54 -7.23
N GLU A 25 23.43 13.75 -7.19
CA GLU A 25 24.29 13.62 -8.36
C GLU A 25 24.33 12.17 -8.86
N ARG A 26 24.58 11.23 -7.96
CA ARG A 26 24.61 9.79 -8.25
C ARG A 26 23.25 9.27 -8.65
N SER A 27 22.21 9.66 -7.93
CA SER A 27 20.81 9.36 -8.26
C SER A 27 20.46 9.80 -9.68
N ASN A 28 20.80 11.04 -10.05
CA ASN A 28 20.53 11.57 -11.37
C ASN A 28 21.35 10.88 -12.48
N GLU A 29 22.60 10.48 -12.21
CA GLU A 29 23.41 9.70 -13.14
C GLU A 29 22.77 8.33 -13.42
N LEU A 30 22.38 7.61 -12.36
CA LEU A 30 21.71 6.31 -12.46
C LEU A 30 20.39 6.42 -13.20
N LEU A 31 19.57 7.43 -12.89
CA LEU A 31 18.32 7.69 -13.58
C LEU A 31 18.50 7.87 -15.08
N LYS A 32 19.51 8.67 -15.51
CA LYS A 32 19.83 8.85 -16.92
C LYS A 32 20.25 7.55 -17.62
N ARG A 33 20.94 6.65 -16.89
CA ARG A 33 21.35 5.33 -17.41
C ARG A 33 20.15 4.40 -17.51
N GLU A 34 19.34 4.30 -16.46
CA GLU A 34 18.20 3.39 -16.42
C GLU A 34 17.13 3.74 -17.44
N LEU A 35 16.84 5.02 -17.67
CA LEU A 35 15.89 5.46 -18.69
C LEU A 35 16.24 5.03 -20.12
N LYS A 36 17.48 4.58 -20.39
CA LYS A 36 17.90 4.04 -21.68
C LYS A 36 17.54 2.54 -21.84
N VAL A 37 17.30 1.85 -20.75
CA VAL A 37 17.17 0.37 -20.73
C VAL A 37 15.91 -0.11 -20.01
N SER A 38 15.26 0.75 -19.23
CA SER A 38 14.05 0.42 -18.45
C SER A 38 13.03 1.55 -18.54
N PRO A 39 11.78 1.26 -18.97
CA PRO A 39 10.73 2.26 -19.04
C PRO A 39 10.43 2.85 -17.66
N LEU A 40 10.27 4.18 -17.57
CA LEU A 40 9.95 4.90 -16.33
C LEU A 40 11.03 4.79 -15.23
N ALA A 41 12.17 4.14 -15.49
CA ALA A 41 13.21 3.83 -14.50
C ALA A 41 12.61 3.28 -13.19
N ALA A 42 11.65 2.39 -13.30
CA ALA A 42 11.00 1.72 -12.17
C ALA A 42 10.17 0.52 -12.64
N GLN A 43 10.09 -0.51 -11.82
CA GLN A 43 9.28 -1.70 -12.10
C GLN A 43 7.84 -1.55 -11.63
N THR A 44 7.55 -0.54 -10.81
CA THR A 44 6.19 -0.12 -10.43
C THR A 44 6.02 1.38 -10.62
N TYR A 45 4.90 1.79 -11.14
CA TYR A 45 4.59 3.19 -11.42
C TYR A 45 4.75 4.08 -10.20
N SER A 46 4.32 3.63 -9.03
CA SER A 46 4.39 4.38 -7.78
C SER A 46 5.81 4.61 -7.24
N LYS A 47 6.84 3.91 -7.74
CA LYS A 47 8.26 4.18 -7.43
C LYS A 47 8.98 4.96 -8.54
N SER A 48 8.29 5.31 -9.62
CA SER A 48 8.88 6.09 -10.71
C SER A 48 9.24 7.50 -10.24
N TYR A 49 10.36 8.02 -10.76
CA TYR A 49 10.80 9.40 -10.56
C TYR A 49 9.72 10.46 -10.86
N ARG A 50 8.68 10.09 -11.61
CA ARG A 50 7.57 10.99 -11.95
C ARG A 50 6.64 11.32 -10.77
N TYR A 51 6.66 10.52 -9.72
CA TYR A 51 5.89 10.77 -8.49
C TYR A 51 6.53 11.80 -7.56
N PHE A 52 7.74 12.25 -7.86
CA PHE A 52 8.49 13.22 -7.06
C PHE A 52 8.83 14.46 -7.85
N SER A 53 9.15 15.55 -7.14
CA SER A 53 9.66 16.78 -7.76
C SER A 53 10.98 16.51 -8.48
N ARG A 54 11.00 16.69 -9.79
CA ARG A 54 12.17 16.40 -10.62
C ARG A 54 13.39 17.20 -10.19
N GLY A 55 14.52 16.50 -10.03
CA GLY A 55 15.79 17.09 -9.62
C GLY A 55 15.88 17.47 -8.15
N PHE A 56 14.86 17.14 -7.35
CA PHE A 56 14.76 17.47 -5.93
C PHE A 56 14.45 16.27 -5.03
N ALA A 57 14.45 15.05 -5.59
CA ALA A 57 14.14 13.82 -4.85
C ALA A 57 15.12 12.70 -5.21
N PRO A 58 15.43 11.78 -4.27
CA PRO A 58 16.22 10.59 -4.58
C PRO A 58 15.43 9.68 -5.52
N SER A 59 16.16 8.91 -6.35
CA SER A 59 15.56 7.89 -7.19
C SER A 59 16.06 6.49 -6.85
N TYR A 60 17.17 6.37 -6.12
CA TYR A 60 17.82 5.10 -5.81
C TYR A 60 18.20 5.02 -4.34
N MET A 61 17.80 3.92 -3.72
CA MET A 61 18.11 3.58 -2.34
C MET A 61 19.41 2.76 -2.31
N ASP A 62 20.25 2.98 -1.31
CA ASP A 62 21.42 2.17 -1.00
C ASP A 62 21.06 1.09 0.04
N HIS A 63 20.61 1.51 1.22
CA HIS A 63 20.19 0.60 2.30
C HIS A 63 19.08 1.20 3.15
N GLY A 64 18.53 0.38 4.07
CA GLY A 64 17.54 0.80 5.06
C GLY A 64 17.82 0.24 6.44
N GLU A 65 17.41 0.95 7.49
CA GLU A 65 17.54 0.56 8.88
C GLU A 65 16.33 1.07 9.69
N GLY A 66 15.58 0.18 10.33
CA GLY A 66 14.37 0.52 11.05
C GLY A 66 13.35 1.25 10.16
N CYS A 67 13.00 2.50 10.46
CA CYS A 67 12.13 3.34 9.64
C CYS A 67 12.91 4.31 8.72
N TYR A 68 14.21 4.15 8.57
CA TYR A 68 15.04 5.04 7.75
C TYR A 68 15.52 4.38 6.48
N ILE A 69 15.62 5.17 5.41
CA ILE A 69 16.30 4.81 4.17
C ILE A 69 17.47 5.76 3.92
N TYR A 70 18.48 5.23 3.26
CA TYR A 70 19.64 5.97 2.80
C TYR A 70 19.72 5.85 1.28
N ASP A 71 19.83 6.99 0.59
CA ASP A 71 19.98 6.98 -0.86
C ASP A 71 21.45 6.77 -1.27
N VAL A 72 21.68 6.56 -2.56
CA VAL A 72 23.02 6.35 -3.15
C VAL A 72 23.93 7.59 -3.09
N ASP A 73 23.40 8.73 -2.74
CA ASP A 73 24.14 10.00 -2.51
C ASP A 73 24.44 10.22 -1.02
N GLY A 74 24.00 9.30 -0.13
CA GLY A 74 24.23 9.31 1.32
C GLY A 74 23.27 10.22 2.09
N ASN A 75 22.15 10.63 1.49
CA ASN A 75 21.11 11.32 2.21
C ASN A 75 20.28 10.32 3.04
N LYS A 76 19.88 10.72 4.25
CA LYS A 76 19.03 9.93 5.15
C LYS A 76 17.62 10.48 5.15
N PHE A 77 16.61 9.59 5.05
CA PHE A 77 15.20 9.95 5.11
C PHE A 77 14.45 9.06 6.09
N ILE A 78 13.44 9.61 6.76
CA ILE A 78 12.40 8.81 7.42
C ILE A 78 11.47 8.29 6.32
N ASP A 79 11.35 6.98 6.19
CA ASP A 79 10.55 6.35 5.13
C ASP A 79 9.12 6.08 5.59
N PHE A 80 8.21 6.97 5.26
CA PHE A 80 6.79 6.78 5.43
C PHE A 80 6.10 6.08 4.23
N MET A 81 6.87 5.62 3.24
CA MET A 81 6.34 4.76 2.18
C MET A 81 6.42 3.27 2.51
N CYS A 82 7.39 2.86 3.33
CA CYS A 82 7.62 1.46 3.68
C CYS A 82 7.59 0.53 2.46
N ALA A 83 8.27 0.94 1.37
CA ALA A 83 8.31 0.26 0.07
C ALA A 83 6.91 0.03 -0.58
N LEU A 84 5.90 0.84 -0.30
CA LEU A 84 4.47 0.72 -0.63
C LEU A 84 3.72 -0.28 0.26
N GLY A 85 4.13 -0.37 1.53
CA GLY A 85 3.47 -1.15 2.57
C GLY A 85 4.07 -2.50 2.92
N PRO A 86 5.00 -3.13 2.18
CA PRO A 86 5.53 -4.42 2.64
C PRO A 86 6.43 -4.35 3.89
N ILE A 87 7.05 -3.21 4.21
CA ILE A 87 7.96 -3.08 5.35
C ILE A 87 7.16 -2.75 6.63
N THR A 88 6.63 -3.78 7.29
CA THR A 88 5.80 -3.64 8.50
C THR A 88 6.60 -3.63 9.79
N VAL A 89 7.69 -4.40 9.85
CA VAL A 89 8.54 -4.50 11.04
C VAL A 89 9.64 -3.43 11.02
N GLY A 90 10.13 -3.09 9.84
CA GLY A 90 11.24 -2.16 9.61
C GLY A 90 12.31 -2.77 8.73
N TYR A 91 13.21 -1.92 8.23
CA TYR A 91 14.32 -2.37 7.39
C TYR A 91 15.40 -3.08 8.22
N ASN A 92 16.01 -4.08 7.60
CA ASN A 92 17.18 -4.78 8.14
C ASN A 92 16.96 -5.41 9.53
N GLU A 93 15.77 -6.00 9.74
CA GLU A 93 15.42 -6.65 11.01
C GLU A 93 16.29 -7.91 11.23
N PRO A 94 17.08 -8.00 12.32
CA PRO A 94 18.03 -9.10 12.52
C PRO A 94 17.39 -10.48 12.55
N ALA A 95 16.24 -10.65 13.21
CA ALA A 95 15.58 -11.95 13.31
C ALA A 95 15.10 -12.47 11.95
N ILE A 96 14.63 -11.59 11.07
CA ILE A 96 14.23 -11.94 9.71
C ILE A 96 15.47 -12.27 8.88
N ASN A 97 16.54 -11.47 8.99
CA ASN A 97 17.79 -11.71 8.28
C ASN A 97 18.41 -13.06 8.66
N GLU A 98 18.44 -13.42 9.94
CA GLU A 98 18.93 -14.73 10.42
C GLU A 98 18.13 -15.89 9.84
N ALA A 99 16.81 -15.81 9.85
CA ALA A 99 15.93 -16.82 9.28
C ALA A 99 16.19 -17.02 7.78
N VAL A 100 16.31 -15.91 7.04
CA VAL A 100 16.62 -15.91 5.61
C VAL A 100 18.00 -16.48 5.32
N ILE A 101 19.05 -16.04 6.02
CA ILE A 101 20.42 -16.53 5.85
C ILE A 101 20.50 -18.05 6.15
N SER A 102 19.85 -18.49 7.22
CA SER A 102 19.76 -19.91 7.56
C SER A 102 19.11 -20.72 6.43
N GLN A 103 18.06 -20.20 5.81
CA GLN A 103 17.36 -20.89 4.72
C GLN A 103 18.15 -20.82 3.40
N VAL A 104 18.81 -19.70 3.10
CA VAL A 104 19.70 -19.57 1.92
C VAL A 104 20.80 -20.64 1.93
N ASN A 105 21.36 -20.94 3.11
CA ASN A 105 22.37 -21.99 3.27
C ASN A 105 21.86 -23.43 3.04
N LYS A 106 20.51 -23.63 3.00
CA LYS A 106 19.90 -24.91 2.65
C LYS A 106 19.54 -24.94 1.16
N PHE A 107 18.57 -24.12 0.76
CA PHE A 107 18.12 -23.93 -0.63
C PHE A 107 17.10 -22.79 -0.72
N ALA A 108 16.92 -22.20 -1.91
CA ALA A 108 15.90 -21.21 -2.20
C ALA A 108 14.61 -21.84 -2.76
N SER A 109 14.76 -22.67 -3.78
CA SER A 109 13.66 -23.43 -4.42
C SER A 109 14.12 -24.87 -4.62
N GLY A 110 13.29 -25.81 -4.23
CA GLY A 110 13.59 -27.26 -4.28
C GLY A 110 12.80 -27.98 -5.36
N SER A 111 13.24 -29.23 -5.68
CA SER A 111 12.45 -30.17 -6.48
C SER A 111 11.35 -30.85 -5.67
N LEU A 112 11.38 -30.73 -4.37
CA LEU A 112 10.36 -31.17 -3.42
C LEU A 112 9.91 -29.95 -2.59
N GLN A 113 8.76 -30.07 -1.94
CA GLN A 113 8.24 -29.06 -1.03
C GLN A 113 9.16 -28.88 0.18
N SER A 114 9.14 -27.67 0.73
CA SER A 114 9.81 -27.34 1.99
C SER A 114 8.89 -27.63 3.18
N GLU A 115 9.47 -28.04 4.31
CA GLU A 115 8.75 -28.10 5.59
C GLU A 115 8.11 -26.74 5.96
N LEU A 116 8.78 -25.63 5.57
CA LEU A 116 8.27 -24.27 5.77
C LEU A 116 6.92 -24.01 5.08
N GLU A 117 6.59 -24.75 4.00
CA GLU A 117 5.27 -24.65 3.35
C GLU A 117 4.16 -25.12 4.29
N VAL A 118 4.41 -26.22 5.01
CA VAL A 118 3.47 -26.76 6.00
C VAL A 118 3.33 -25.81 7.18
N GLU A 119 4.46 -25.41 7.78
CA GLU A 119 4.50 -24.52 8.94
C GLU A 119 3.80 -23.18 8.67
N LEU A 120 4.07 -22.57 7.51
CA LEU A 120 3.46 -21.31 7.15
C LEU A 120 1.97 -21.48 6.81
N ALA A 121 1.56 -22.58 6.16
CA ALA A 121 0.17 -22.86 5.87
C ALA A 121 -0.65 -23.04 7.17
N GLU A 122 -0.14 -23.81 8.11
CA GLU A 122 -0.75 -24.00 9.44
C GLU A 122 -0.85 -22.66 10.19
N LYS A 123 0.23 -21.85 10.16
CA LYS A 123 0.24 -20.52 10.80
C LYS A 123 -0.81 -19.60 10.19
N ILE A 124 -0.94 -19.52 8.86
CA ILE A 124 -1.96 -18.70 8.20
C ILE A 124 -3.36 -19.17 8.56
N CYS A 125 -3.63 -20.48 8.54
CA CYS A 125 -4.92 -21.02 8.94
C CYS A 125 -5.24 -20.77 10.43
N GLN A 126 -4.23 -20.63 11.28
CA GLN A 126 -4.40 -20.31 12.69
C GLN A 126 -4.77 -18.84 12.93
N ILE A 127 -4.15 -17.89 12.19
CA ILE A 127 -4.24 -16.45 12.48
C ILE A 127 -5.26 -15.71 11.62
N ILE A 128 -5.65 -16.25 10.46
CA ILE A 128 -6.57 -15.58 9.54
C ILE A 128 -7.99 -16.13 9.73
N PRO A 129 -8.98 -15.29 10.10
CA PRO A 129 -10.30 -15.74 10.51
C PRO A 129 -11.06 -16.62 9.50
N CYS A 130 -10.93 -16.34 8.18
CA CYS A 130 -11.62 -17.12 7.15
C CYS A 130 -10.82 -18.33 6.63
N ALA A 131 -9.54 -18.48 7.04
CA ALA A 131 -8.64 -19.44 6.40
C ALA A 131 -8.81 -20.87 6.92
N GLU A 132 -9.40 -21.76 6.12
CA GLU A 132 -9.42 -23.21 6.33
C GLU A 132 -8.34 -23.92 5.50
N MET A 133 -7.93 -23.31 4.39
CA MET A 133 -6.83 -23.73 3.52
C MET A 133 -6.11 -22.51 2.94
N VAL A 134 -4.87 -22.72 2.47
CA VAL A 134 -4.04 -21.66 1.85
C VAL A 134 -3.29 -22.18 0.63
N ARG A 135 -3.10 -21.30 -0.37
CA ARG A 135 -2.23 -21.51 -1.53
C ARG A 135 -1.29 -20.32 -1.68
N PHE A 136 0.02 -20.57 -1.69
CA PHE A 136 1.04 -19.52 -1.85
C PHE A 136 1.31 -19.19 -3.32
N VAL A 137 1.52 -17.91 -3.58
CA VAL A 137 1.91 -17.32 -4.87
C VAL A 137 2.93 -16.19 -4.63
N LYS A 138 3.32 -15.43 -5.66
CA LYS A 138 4.39 -14.42 -5.49
C LYS A 138 3.90 -13.00 -5.30
N ASN A 139 2.96 -12.55 -6.11
CA ASN A 139 2.49 -11.15 -6.09
C ASN A 139 1.04 -11.07 -5.64
N GLY A 140 0.63 -9.95 -5.08
CA GLY A 140 -0.77 -9.72 -4.73
C GLY A 140 -1.72 -9.89 -5.91
N GLY A 141 -1.32 -9.46 -7.12
CA GLY A 141 -2.09 -9.69 -8.35
C GLY A 141 -2.28 -11.17 -8.69
N ASP A 142 -1.27 -12.02 -8.42
CA ASP A 142 -1.40 -13.48 -8.59
C ASP A 142 -2.46 -14.03 -7.62
N ALA A 143 -2.42 -13.57 -6.36
CA ALA A 143 -3.38 -13.99 -5.32
C ALA A 143 -4.80 -13.56 -5.68
N THR A 144 -5.02 -12.29 -6.01
CA THR A 144 -6.37 -11.79 -6.41
C THR A 144 -6.88 -12.50 -7.66
N THR A 145 -6.03 -12.77 -8.65
CA THR A 145 -6.42 -13.54 -9.85
C THR A 145 -6.79 -14.98 -9.51
N ALA A 146 -6.08 -15.59 -8.58
CA ALA A 146 -6.39 -16.96 -8.13
C ALA A 146 -7.75 -17.00 -7.41
N THR A 147 -8.07 -16.02 -6.54
CA THR A 147 -9.39 -15.97 -5.88
C THR A 147 -10.53 -15.82 -6.90
N ILE A 148 -10.37 -14.98 -7.94
CA ILE A 148 -11.36 -14.84 -9.01
C ILE A 148 -11.54 -16.14 -9.80
N ARG A 149 -10.44 -16.84 -10.12
CA ARG A 149 -10.50 -18.11 -10.84
C ARG A 149 -11.24 -19.19 -10.05
N LEU A 150 -10.97 -19.27 -8.74
CA LEU A 150 -11.68 -20.19 -7.83
C LEU A 150 -13.17 -19.86 -7.76
N ALA A 151 -13.53 -18.60 -7.60
CA ALA A 151 -14.92 -18.16 -7.53
C ALA A 151 -15.68 -18.44 -8.83
N ARG A 152 -15.07 -18.19 -10.00
CA ARG A 152 -15.66 -18.53 -11.30
C ARG A 152 -15.86 -20.04 -11.48
N ALA A 153 -14.87 -20.85 -11.11
CA ALA A 153 -14.96 -22.30 -11.20
C ALA A 153 -16.07 -22.87 -10.30
N TYR A 154 -16.14 -22.36 -9.06
CA TYR A 154 -17.11 -22.80 -8.09
C TYR A 154 -18.55 -22.43 -8.45
N THR A 155 -18.76 -21.19 -8.92
CA THR A 155 -20.11 -20.69 -9.25
C THR A 155 -20.57 -21.03 -10.66
N GLY A 156 -19.65 -21.36 -11.57
CA GLY A 156 -19.93 -21.53 -13.00
C GLY A 156 -20.28 -20.20 -13.72
N ARG A 157 -19.99 -19.04 -13.12
CA ARG A 157 -20.32 -17.70 -13.62
C ARG A 157 -19.06 -16.94 -14.00
N ASP A 158 -19.19 -15.87 -14.82
CA ASP A 158 -18.05 -15.14 -15.36
C ASP A 158 -17.87 -13.73 -14.78
N ILE A 159 -18.97 -13.05 -14.43
CA ILE A 159 -18.94 -11.63 -14.05
C ILE A 159 -18.36 -11.45 -12.65
N VAL A 160 -17.52 -10.43 -12.51
CA VAL A 160 -16.93 -10.00 -11.24
C VAL A 160 -17.34 -8.56 -10.95
N LEU A 161 -17.86 -8.30 -9.75
CA LEU A 161 -18.01 -6.94 -9.25
C LEU A 161 -16.79 -6.58 -8.42
N MET A 162 -16.16 -5.44 -8.70
CA MET A 162 -14.95 -5.03 -7.98
C MET A 162 -15.02 -3.59 -7.46
N SER A 163 -14.38 -3.35 -6.31
CA SER A 163 -14.15 -1.99 -5.79
C SER A 163 -12.73 -1.88 -5.24
N GLY A 164 -11.95 -0.96 -5.80
CA GLY A 164 -10.55 -0.77 -5.46
C GLY A 164 -9.59 -1.20 -6.56
N TYR A 165 -8.30 -1.33 -6.20
CA TYR A 165 -7.23 -1.78 -7.08
C TYR A 165 -6.78 -3.20 -6.72
N HIS A 166 -6.83 -4.13 -7.68
CA HIS A 166 -6.58 -5.55 -7.44
C HIS A 166 -5.43 -6.14 -8.27
N GLY A 167 -4.50 -5.31 -8.69
CA GLY A 167 -3.33 -5.73 -9.46
C GLY A 167 -3.41 -5.41 -10.95
N MET A 168 -2.37 -5.84 -11.69
CA MET A 168 -2.19 -5.48 -13.10
C MET A 168 -2.75 -6.51 -14.10
N HIS A 169 -3.32 -7.62 -13.64
CA HIS A 169 -3.83 -8.66 -14.53
C HIS A 169 -5.08 -8.19 -15.28
N ASP A 170 -5.27 -8.67 -16.49
CA ASP A 170 -6.26 -8.19 -17.45
C ASP A 170 -7.68 -8.05 -16.89
N TRP A 171 -8.11 -9.01 -16.06
CA TRP A 171 -9.44 -8.99 -15.47
C TRP A 171 -9.67 -7.77 -14.56
N SER A 172 -8.63 -7.29 -13.86
CA SER A 172 -8.69 -6.16 -12.94
C SER A 172 -8.36 -4.83 -13.65
N ILE A 173 -7.16 -4.74 -14.27
CA ILE A 173 -6.75 -3.49 -14.92
C ILE A 173 -7.64 -3.12 -16.10
N GLY A 174 -8.27 -4.12 -16.73
CA GLY A 174 -9.21 -3.94 -17.84
C GLY A 174 -10.45 -3.13 -17.49
N ALA A 175 -10.86 -3.11 -16.21
CA ALA A 175 -11.99 -2.31 -15.72
C ALA A 175 -11.57 -0.89 -15.28
N SER A 176 -10.30 -0.51 -15.46
CA SER A 176 -9.76 0.82 -15.20
C SER A 176 -9.51 1.60 -16.49
N GLU A 177 -9.14 2.87 -16.37
CA GLU A 177 -8.71 3.69 -17.51
C GLU A 177 -7.38 3.24 -18.13
N ASN A 178 -6.59 2.45 -17.39
CA ASN A 178 -5.28 1.94 -17.82
C ASN A 178 -5.39 0.61 -18.58
N HIS A 179 -6.51 0.36 -19.25
CA HIS A 179 -6.85 -0.88 -19.94
C HIS A 179 -6.20 -1.07 -21.34
N LYS A 180 -5.28 -0.19 -21.74
CA LYS A 180 -4.64 -0.30 -23.06
C LYS A 180 -3.95 -1.66 -23.22
N GLY A 181 -4.33 -2.40 -24.26
CA GLY A 181 -3.85 -3.76 -24.53
C GLY A 181 -4.74 -4.88 -23.98
N VAL A 182 -5.75 -4.57 -23.15
CA VAL A 182 -6.71 -5.57 -22.67
C VAL A 182 -7.87 -5.73 -23.64
N PRO A 183 -8.19 -6.96 -24.11
CA PRO A 183 -9.31 -7.21 -25.02
C PRO A 183 -10.65 -6.78 -24.43
N GLU A 184 -11.55 -6.23 -25.29
CA GLU A 184 -12.87 -5.76 -24.83
C GLU A 184 -13.70 -6.87 -24.18
N ALA A 185 -13.63 -8.10 -24.68
CA ALA A 185 -14.33 -9.24 -24.09
C ALA A 185 -13.92 -9.50 -22.63
N VAL A 186 -12.62 -9.34 -22.31
CA VAL A 186 -12.13 -9.47 -20.92
C VAL A 186 -12.61 -8.30 -20.07
N ARG A 187 -12.54 -7.07 -20.61
CA ARG A 187 -12.97 -5.87 -19.90
C ARG A 187 -14.43 -5.91 -19.46
N LYS A 188 -15.32 -6.49 -20.28
CA LYS A 188 -16.75 -6.62 -19.99
C LYS A 188 -17.08 -7.60 -18.86
N MET A 189 -16.14 -8.45 -18.47
CA MET A 189 -16.35 -9.44 -17.39
C MET A 189 -16.12 -8.86 -16.01
N THR A 190 -15.64 -7.61 -15.89
CA THR A 190 -15.44 -6.95 -14.59
C THR A 190 -16.17 -5.61 -14.58
N ILE A 191 -16.99 -5.43 -13.57
CA ILE A 191 -17.84 -4.24 -13.38
C ILE A 191 -17.46 -3.58 -12.07
N ASN A 192 -17.12 -2.30 -12.08
CA ASN A 192 -16.83 -1.54 -10.87
C ASN A 192 -18.13 -1.23 -10.12
N PHE A 193 -18.08 -1.29 -8.78
CA PHE A 193 -19.10 -0.76 -7.90
C PHE A 193 -18.50 0.27 -6.93
N THR A 194 -19.34 1.18 -6.44
CA THR A 194 -18.93 2.28 -5.58
C THR A 194 -18.77 1.79 -4.14
N TYR A 195 -17.59 2.01 -3.54
CA TYR A 195 -17.34 1.68 -2.14
C TYR A 195 -18.25 2.48 -1.21
N ASN A 196 -18.76 1.84 -0.16
CA ASN A 196 -19.73 2.42 0.78
C ASN A 196 -21.12 2.77 0.17
N ASP A 197 -21.47 2.17 -0.99
CA ASP A 197 -22.75 2.32 -1.66
C ASP A 197 -23.38 0.92 -1.89
N LEU A 198 -24.27 0.52 -0.96
CA LEU A 198 -24.96 -0.78 -1.02
C LEU A 198 -26.03 -0.82 -2.10
N GLU A 199 -26.63 0.32 -2.47
CA GLU A 199 -27.66 0.38 -3.52
C GLU A 199 -27.04 0.12 -4.88
N ASP A 200 -25.85 0.72 -5.16
CA ASP A 200 -25.09 0.48 -6.38
C ASP A 200 -24.64 -0.99 -6.48
N LEU A 201 -24.17 -1.58 -5.35
CA LEU A 201 -23.80 -2.99 -5.29
C LEU A 201 -25.00 -3.90 -5.57
N GLU A 202 -26.12 -3.72 -4.85
CA GLU A 202 -27.31 -4.58 -5.00
C GLU A 202 -27.91 -4.47 -6.39
N LYS A 203 -27.94 -3.28 -6.99
CA LYS A 203 -28.38 -3.07 -8.37
C LYS A 203 -27.56 -3.93 -9.34
N LYS A 204 -26.21 -3.88 -9.22
CA LYS A 204 -25.32 -4.63 -10.11
C LYS A 204 -25.40 -6.14 -9.90
N LEU A 205 -25.58 -6.60 -8.67
CA LEU A 205 -25.84 -8.00 -8.35
C LEU A 205 -27.13 -8.51 -8.98
N ARG A 206 -28.19 -7.70 -8.99
CA ARG A 206 -29.49 -8.06 -9.57
C ARG A 206 -29.46 -8.09 -11.11
N GLU A 207 -28.67 -7.21 -11.73
CA GLU A 207 -28.63 -7.04 -13.19
C GLU A 207 -27.66 -8.01 -13.87
N ASN A 208 -26.80 -8.73 -13.13
CA ASN A 208 -25.74 -9.57 -13.68
C ASN A 208 -25.67 -10.93 -12.97
N ASP A 209 -25.21 -11.95 -13.71
CA ASP A 209 -24.90 -13.27 -13.13
C ASP A 209 -23.46 -13.28 -12.57
N VAL A 210 -23.34 -12.86 -11.29
CA VAL A 210 -22.08 -12.52 -10.65
C VAL A 210 -21.42 -13.73 -10.02
N ALA A 211 -20.17 -14.01 -10.37
CA ALA A 211 -19.32 -15.04 -9.76
C ALA A 211 -18.75 -14.58 -8.42
N ALA A 212 -18.27 -13.35 -8.36
CA ALA A 212 -17.60 -12.82 -7.18
C ALA A 212 -17.84 -11.33 -6.99
N VAL A 213 -17.87 -10.91 -5.72
CA VAL A 213 -17.72 -9.54 -5.26
C VAL A 213 -16.35 -9.44 -4.60
N ILE A 214 -15.44 -8.63 -5.16
CA ILE A 214 -14.11 -8.38 -4.59
C ILE A 214 -13.97 -6.91 -4.20
N LEU A 215 -13.42 -6.65 -3.02
CA LEU A 215 -13.12 -5.30 -2.57
C LEU A 215 -11.90 -5.28 -1.62
N GLU A 216 -11.19 -4.16 -1.62
CA GLU A 216 -10.33 -3.83 -0.49
C GLU A 216 -11.24 -3.48 0.70
N PRO A 217 -11.19 -4.20 1.84
CA PRO A 217 -12.12 -3.94 2.94
C PRO A 217 -11.91 -2.58 3.60
N ILE A 218 -10.72 -2.01 3.47
CA ILE A 218 -10.39 -0.65 3.91
C ILE A 218 -9.98 0.17 2.70
N GLN A 219 -10.83 1.10 2.28
CA GLN A 219 -10.53 2.11 1.27
C GLN A 219 -10.78 3.50 1.86
N SER A 220 -10.04 4.49 1.40
CA SER A 220 -10.20 5.88 1.88
C SER A 220 -10.34 5.94 3.42
N ASN A 221 -11.43 6.40 3.95
CA ASN A 221 -11.70 6.56 5.39
C ASN A 221 -12.27 5.29 6.06
N GLY A 222 -12.16 4.14 5.41
CA GLY A 222 -12.69 2.89 5.91
C GLY A 222 -14.17 2.64 5.59
N PRO A 223 -14.69 1.47 5.97
CA PRO A 223 -16.08 1.11 5.73
C PRO A 223 -17.01 1.86 6.69
N LYS A 224 -18.17 2.30 6.17
CA LYS A 224 -19.27 2.77 7.03
C LYS A 224 -19.71 1.62 7.94
N LYS A 225 -20.25 1.98 9.12
CA LYS A 225 -20.76 0.99 10.07
C LYS A 225 -21.78 0.05 9.41
N GLY A 226 -21.56 -1.26 9.54
CA GLY A 226 -22.40 -2.31 8.96
C GLY A 226 -22.21 -2.54 7.45
N TYR A 227 -21.30 -1.81 6.80
CA TYR A 227 -21.11 -1.92 5.35
C TYR A 227 -20.60 -3.29 4.93
N LEU A 228 -19.54 -3.81 5.57
CA LEU A 228 -18.95 -5.09 5.19
C LEU A 228 -19.88 -6.27 5.47
N GLU A 229 -20.64 -6.22 6.56
CA GLU A 229 -21.66 -7.20 6.89
C GLU A 229 -22.74 -7.24 5.79
N ASN A 230 -23.26 -6.08 5.40
CA ASN A 230 -24.27 -5.98 4.35
C ASN A 230 -23.72 -6.39 2.97
N VAL A 231 -22.46 -6.07 2.64
CA VAL A 231 -21.81 -6.57 1.42
C VAL A 231 -21.77 -8.09 1.40
N LYS A 232 -21.44 -8.74 2.53
CA LYS A 232 -21.44 -10.20 2.66
C LYS A 232 -22.85 -10.78 2.46
N GLU A 233 -23.83 -10.23 3.13
CA GLU A 233 -25.24 -10.66 3.01
C GLU A 233 -25.74 -10.53 1.56
N LEU A 234 -25.46 -9.40 0.89
CA LEU A 234 -25.83 -9.19 -0.49
C LEU A 234 -25.13 -10.16 -1.43
N ALA A 235 -23.81 -10.33 -1.32
CA ALA A 235 -23.07 -11.30 -2.13
C ALA A 235 -23.67 -12.70 -2.02
N HIS A 236 -23.89 -13.18 -0.81
CA HIS A 236 -24.48 -14.51 -0.55
C HIS A 236 -25.94 -14.63 -1.01
N LYS A 237 -26.77 -13.58 -0.81
CA LYS A 237 -28.17 -13.52 -1.30
C LYS A 237 -28.26 -13.78 -2.81
N TYR A 238 -27.29 -13.27 -3.58
CA TYR A 238 -27.24 -13.45 -5.04
C TYR A 238 -26.33 -14.61 -5.48
N GLY A 239 -25.81 -15.40 -4.52
CA GLY A 239 -24.97 -16.59 -4.79
C GLY A 239 -23.58 -16.27 -5.33
N ALA A 240 -23.07 -15.07 -5.09
CA ALA A 240 -21.71 -14.66 -5.42
C ALA A 240 -20.76 -14.94 -4.25
N ILE A 241 -19.50 -15.25 -4.57
CA ILE A 241 -18.41 -15.42 -3.59
C ILE A 241 -17.90 -14.06 -3.14
N LEU A 242 -17.83 -13.83 -1.82
CA LEU A 242 -17.21 -12.63 -1.27
C LEU A 242 -15.69 -12.81 -1.14
N ILE A 243 -14.94 -11.86 -1.69
CA ILE A 243 -13.48 -11.85 -1.65
C ILE A 243 -13.00 -10.55 -1.02
N PHE A 244 -12.15 -10.64 0.01
CA PHE A 244 -11.40 -9.49 0.50
C PHE A 244 -10.00 -9.48 -0.13
N ASP A 245 -9.66 -8.36 -0.75
CA ASP A 245 -8.28 -8.05 -1.10
C ASP A 245 -7.62 -7.38 0.09
N GLU A 246 -6.89 -8.18 0.86
CA GLU A 246 -6.12 -7.75 2.02
C GLU A 246 -4.62 -7.65 1.71
N VAL A 247 -4.25 -7.46 0.47
CA VAL A 247 -2.85 -7.22 0.09
C VAL A 247 -2.27 -5.97 0.75
N VAL A 248 -3.11 -4.96 1.04
CA VAL A 248 -2.71 -3.77 1.80
C VAL A 248 -3.11 -3.90 3.28
N SER A 249 -4.34 -4.24 3.59
CA SER A 249 -4.84 -4.23 4.96
C SER A 249 -4.32 -5.38 5.82
N GLY A 250 -4.03 -6.54 5.22
CA GLY A 250 -3.50 -7.71 5.93
C GLY A 250 -2.15 -7.41 6.59
N PHE A 251 -2.01 -7.81 7.84
CA PHE A 251 -0.81 -7.61 8.65
C PHE A 251 -0.45 -6.14 8.97
N HIS A 252 -1.28 -5.16 8.60
CA HIS A 252 -1.06 -3.74 8.92
C HIS A 252 -1.92 -3.22 10.05
N TYR A 253 -3.19 -3.65 10.12
CA TYR A 253 -4.16 -3.15 11.12
C TYR A 253 -4.33 -4.11 12.30
N ALA A 254 -4.22 -5.39 12.03
CA ALA A 254 -4.25 -6.49 12.99
C ALA A 254 -3.56 -7.70 12.38
N LEU A 255 -3.24 -8.71 13.17
CA LEU A 255 -2.60 -9.94 12.71
C LEU A 255 -3.50 -10.68 11.69
N GLY A 256 -4.79 -10.79 11.97
CA GLY A 256 -5.80 -11.37 11.08
C GLY A 256 -6.36 -10.38 10.04
N GLY A 257 -5.75 -9.18 9.90
CA GLY A 257 -6.15 -8.19 8.90
C GLY A 257 -7.46 -7.47 9.22
N ALA A 258 -8.11 -6.91 8.18
CA ALA A 258 -9.38 -6.22 8.31
C ALA A 258 -10.51 -7.13 8.79
N GLN A 259 -10.44 -8.44 8.52
CA GLN A 259 -11.39 -9.43 9.03
C GLN A 259 -11.45 -9.42 10.56
N GLU A 260 -10.30 -9.36 11.21
CA GLU A 260 -10.20 -9.27 12.68
C GLU A 260 -10.73 -7.92 13.18
N VAL A 261 -10.32 -6.81 12.54
CA VAL A 261 -10.71 -5.46 12.94
C VAL A 261 -12.22 -5.25 12.90
N PHE A 262 -12.89 -5.75 11.85
CA PHE A 262 -14.33 -5.52 11.64
C PHE A 262 -15.22 -6.71 12.01
N GLY A 263 -14.65 -7.87 12.36
CA GLY A 263 -15.41 -9.07 12.70
C GLY A 263 -16.17 -9.67 11.51
N VAL A 264 -15.75 -9.41 10.27
CA VAL A 264 -16.41 -9.90 9.05
C VAL A 264 -15.43 -10.72 8.23
N SER A 265 -15.69 -12.03 8.10
CA SER A 265 -14.86 -12.93 7.29
C SER A 265 -15.45 -13.09 5.88
N PRO A 266 -14.66 -12.94 4.81
CA PRO A 266 -15.04 -13.26 3.44
C PRO A 266 -15.04 -14.79 3.20
N ASP A 267 -15.43 -15.23 2.01
CA ASP A 267 -15.26 -16.62 1.56
C ASP A 267 -13.81 -16.92 1.14
N LEU A 268 -13.17 -15.96 0.48
CA LEU A 268 -11.76 -16.00 0.07
C LEU A 268 -11.06 -14.69 0.41
N VAL A 269 -9.78 -14.76 0.65
CA VAL A 269 -8.92 -13.58 0.90
C VAL A 269 -7.61 -13.69 0.14
N ALA A 270 -7.12 -12.55 -0.35
CA ALA A 270 -5.79 -12.42 -0.95
C ALA A 270 -4.88 -11.61 -0.03
N PHE A 271 -3.69 -12.12 0.27
CA PHE A 271 -2.64 -11.45 1.07
C PHE A 271 -1.37 -11.24 0.27
N GLY A 272 -0.52 -10.33 0.74
CA GLY A 272 0.81 -10.04 0.22
C GLY A 272 1.54 -9.05 1.11
N LYS A 273 2.38 -8.19 0.51
CA LYS A 273 3.04 -7.04 1.15
C LYS A 273 3.56 -7.30 2.58
N GLY A 274 2.81 -6.88 3.61
CA GLY A 274 3.20 -6.96 5.02
C GLY A 274 3.46 -8.36 5.56
N MET A 275 3.08 -9.39 4.83
CA MET A 275 3.21 -10.79 5.23
C MET A 275 4.66 -11.25 5.46
N ALA A 276 5.66 -10.64 4.80
CA ALA A 276 7.05 -11.10 4.84
C ALA A 276 8.08 -9.95 4.85
N ASN A 277 7.71 -8.78 5.36
CA ASN A 277 8.60 -7.62 5.56
C ASN A 277 9.50 -7.30 4.35
N GLY A 278 8.93 -7.29 3.14
CA GLY A 278 9.63 -6.95 1.90
C GLY A 278 10.08 -8.13 1.05
N TYR A 279 10.06 -9.36 1.55
CA TYR A 279 10.27 -10.56 0.74
C TYR A 279 9.02 -10.90 -0.07
N ALA A 280 9.22 -11.34 -1.32
CA ALA A 280 8.14 -11.53 -2.26
C ALA A 280 7.38 -12.84 -2.02
N ILE A 281 6.25 -12.77 -1.32
CA ILE A 281 5.29 -13.85 -1.14
C ILE A 281 3.89 -13.26 -1.04
N SER A 282 2.90 -14.00 -1.54
CA SER A 282 1.48 -13.72 -1.40
C SER A 282 0.71 -15.02 -1.22
N ALA A 283 -0.51 -14.94 -0.73
CA ALA A 283 -1.32 -16.11 -0.46
C ALA A 283 -2.79 -15.88 -0.82
N VAL A 284 -3.44 -16.94 -1.25
CA VAL A 284 -4.89 -17.09 -1.27
C VAL A 284 -5.28 -18.00 -0.12
N ALA A 285 -6.20 -17.55 0.72
CA ALA A 285 -6.74 -18.37 1.81
C ALA A 285 -8.27 -18.26 1.84
N GLY A 286 -8.94 -19.16 2.54
CA GLY A 286 -10.38 -19.14 2.71
C GLY A 286 -10.99 -20.51 2.87
N ARG A 287 -12.27 -20.63 2.50
CA ARG A 287 -13.06 -21.84 2.62
C ARG A 287 -12.42 -23.02 1.88
N ARG A 288 -12.44 -24.17 2.52
CA ARG A 288 -11.86 -25.43 2.01
C ARG A 288 -12.46 -25.84 0.67
N ASP A 289 -13.79 -25.85 0.55
CA ASP A 289 -14.51 -26.26 -0.66
C ASP A 289 -14.19 -25.40 -1.90
N LEU A 290 -13.77 -24.14 -1.67
CA LEU A 290 -13.30 -23.27 -2.74
C LEU A 290 -11.84 -23.58 -3.13
N LEU A 291 -10.96 -23.81 -2.18
CA LEU A 291 -9.54 -24.11 -2.45
C LEU A 291 -9.39 -25.51 -3.08
N GLU A 292 -10.23 -26.50 -2.69
CA GLU A 292 -10.24 -27.84 -3.27
C GLU A 292 -10.64 -27.89 -4.75
N GLN A 293 -11.17 -26.79 -5.33
CA GLN A 293 -11.34 -26.66 -6.78
C GLN A 293 -9.99 -26.81 -7.54
N ILE A 294 -8.86 -26.56 -6.88
CA ILE A 294 -7.52 -26.79 -7.47
C ILE A 294 -7.33 -28.29 -7.78
N GLU A 295 -7.77 -29.17 -6.91
CA GLU A 295 -7.71 -30.63 -7.12
C GLU A 295 -8.69 -31.10 -8.20
N GLN A 296 -9.74 -30.31 -8.46
CA GLN A 296 -10.75 -30.57 -9.47
C GLN A 296 -10.43 -29.95 -10.85
N GLY A 297 -9.20 -29.45 -11.04
CA GLY A 297 -8.68 -28.98 -12.33
C GLY A 297 -8.56 -27.48 -12.47
N VAL A 298 -8.83 -26.67 -11.44
CA VAL A 298 -8.54 -25.25 -11.46
C VAL A 298 -7.01 -25.04 -11.37
N PHE A 299 -6.42 -24.58 -12.46
CA PHE A 299 -4.97 -24.45 -12.54
C PHE A 299 -4.46 -23.17 -11.86
N ILE A 300 -3.86 -23.33 -10.68
CA ILE A 300 -3.13 -22.29 -9.93
C ILE A 300 -1.75 -22.86 -9.59
N SER A 301 -0.76 -22.53 -10.40
CA SER A 301 0.59 -23.06 -10.26
C SER A 301 1.61 -21.98 -10.63
N THR A 302 2.58 -21.76 -9.75
CA THR A 302 3.70 -20.84 -9.96
C THR A 302 5.00 -21.53 -9.52
N THR A 303 6.05 -21.46 -10.32
CA THR A 303 7.35 -22.08 -10.03
C THR A 303 7.91 -21.65 -8.66
N PHE A 304 7.69 -20.40 -8.29
CA PHE A 304 8.22 -19.81 -7.06
C PHE A 304 7.17 -19.67 -5.94
N GLY A 305 6.01 -20.31 -6.06
CA GLY A 305 5.00 -20.28 -4.99
C GLY A 305 5.52 -20.88 -3.67
N GLY A 306 6.34 -21.94 -3.77
CA GLY A 306 7.02 -22.60 -2.66
C GLY A 306 8.44 -22.08 -2.38
N ASP A 307 8.77 -20.81 -2.69
CA ASP A 307 10.07 -20.21 -2.39
C ASP A 307 10.33 -20.16 -0.88
N SER A 308 11.22 -21.01 -0.41
CA SER A 308 11.48 -21.22 1.01
C SER A 308 12.16 -20.03 1.70
N ILE A 309 12.87 -19.17 0.96
CA ILE A 309 13.48 -17.94 1.53
C ILE A 309 12.38 -16.97 1.97
N SER A 310 11.38 -16.71 1.09
CA SER A 310 10.27 -15.85 1.43
C SER A 310 9.37 -16.43 2.52
N MET A 311 9.26 -17.77 2.60
CA MET A 311 8.52 -18.45 3.68
C MET A 311 9.22 -18.31 5.03
N ALA A 312 10.55 -18.49 5.07
CA ALA A 312 11.33 -18.24 6.29
C ALA A 312 11.20 -16.79 6.76
N ALA A 313 11.27 -15.83 5.82
CA ALA A 313 11.04 -14.42 6.14
C ALA A 313 9.61 -14.18 6.66
N SER A 314 8.60 -14.82 6.07
CA SER A 314 7.20 -14.68 6.49
C SER A 314 6.97 -15.21 7.92
N LEU A 315 7.46 -16.41 8.23
CA LEU A 315 7.35 -16.98 9.58
C LEU A 315 8.05 -16.10 10.62
N ALA A 316 9.26 -15.59 10.33
CA ALA A 316 9.97 -14.69 11.22
C ALA A 316 9.23 -13.34 11.38
N THR A 317 8.66 -12.82 10.31
CA THR A 317 7.84 -11.59 10.34
C THR A 317 6.62 -11.78 11.21
N ILE A 318 5.82 -12.83 10.98
CA ILE A 318 4.59 -13.12 11.74
C ILE A 318 4.91 -13.26 13.23
N LYS A 319 6.01 -13.93 13.59
CA LYS A 319 6.45 -14.07 14.99
C LYS A 319 6.70 -12.72 15.67
N ILE A 320 7.15 -11.70 14.93
CA ILE A 320 7.31 -10.35 15.47
C ILE A 320 5.96 -9.65 15.58
N LEU A 321 5.10 -9.78 14.55
CA LEU A 321 3.76 -9.20 14.54
C LEU A 321 2.85 -9.74 15.65
N GLU A 322 3.08 -10.97 16.12
CA GLU A 322 2.39 -11.61 17.26
C GLU A 322 2.80 -11.05 18.63
N GLN A 323 3.84 -10.22 18.70
CA GLN A 323 4.29 -9.72 19.99
C GLN A 323 3.26 -8.74 20.60
N PRO A 324 2.95 -8.88 21.89
CA PRO A 324 2.05 -7.95 22.58
C PRO A 324 2.51 -6.49 22.40
N GLY A 325 1.58 -5.60 22.11
CA GLY A 325 1.86 -4.17 21.94
C GLY A 325 2.26 -3.75 20.53
N PHE A 326 2.47 -4.69 19.57
CA PHE A 326 2.88 -4.33 18.21
C PHE A 326 1.82 -3.45 17.53
N TYR A 327 0.60 -3.93 17.43
CA TYR A 327 -0.48 -3.19 16.73
C TYR A 327 -0.94 -1.98 17.53
N GLU A 328 -0.95 -2.05 18.86
CA GLU A 328 -1.24 -0.92 19.73
C GLU A 328 -0.27 0.24 19.49
N HIS A 329 1.02 -0.06 19.28
CA HIS A 329 2.03 0.93 18.93
C HIS A 329 1.72 1.55 17.55
N ILE A 330 1.49 0.76 16.52
CA ILE A 330 1.17 1.23 15.17
C ILE A 330 -0.08 2.14 15.19
N ILE A 331 -1.14 1.70 15.85
CA ILE A 331 -2.38 2.48 15.96
C ILE A 331 -2.16 3.78 16.74
N LYS A 332 -1.40 3.74 17.85
CA LYS A 332 -1.06 4.94 18.63
C LYS A 332 -0.36 5.99 17.79
N ILE A 333 0.71 5.60 17.06
CA ILE A 333 1.46 6.53 16.22
C ILE A 333 0.59 7.01 15.04
N GLY A 334 -0.19 6.10 14.45
CA GLY A 334 -1.10 6.44 13.36
C GLY A 334 -2.19 7.43 13.79
N THR A 335 -2.77 7.25 14.97
CA THR A 335 -3.78 8.18 15.52
C THR A 335 -3.16 9.56 15.77
N LEU A 336 -1.96 9.61 16.36
CA LEU A 336 -1.23 10.86 16.55
C LEU A 336 -1.02 11.64 15.24
N LEU A 337 -0.65 10.92 14.17
CA LEU A 337 -0.48 11.52 12.84
C LEU A 337 -1.81 11.94 12.23
N HIS A 338 -2.82 11.08 12.27
CA HIS A 338 -4.14 11.34 11.72
C HIS A 338 -4.76 12.61 12.33
N ASP A 339 -4.82 12.67 13.65
CA ASP A 339 -5.42 13.80 14.37
C ASP A 339 -4.56 15.07 14.20
N GLY A 340 -3.25 14.93 14.27
CA GLY A 340 -2.34 16.05 14.06
C GLY A 340 -2.35 16.63 12.65
N ILE A 341 -2.65 15.84 11.61
CA ILE A 341 -2.88 16.34 10.24
C ILE A 341 -4.19 17.14 10.21
N GLN A 342 -5.29 16.61 10.77
CA GLN A 342 -6.58 17.30 10.80
C GLN A 342 -6.49 18.64 11.54
N GLU A 343 -5.86 18.66 12.72
CA GLU A 343 -5.63 19.91 13.46
C GLU A 343 -4.94 21.00 12.62
N ARG A 344 -4.01 20.58 11.72
CA ARG A 344 -3.30 21.53 10.84
C ARG A 344 -4.12 21.95 9.65
N ILE A 345 -4.95 21.07 9.08
CA ILE A 345 -5.93 21.43 8.05
C ILE A 345 -6.84 22.54 8.59
N ASP A 346 -7.40 22.34 9.79
CA ASP A 346 -8.27 23.30 10.45
C ASP A 346 -7.54 24.61 10.79
N LYS A 347 -6.32 24.53 11.33
CA LYS A 347 -5.48 25.70 11.68
C LYS A 347 -5.24 26.64 10.50
N TYR A 348 -5.10 26.09 9.29
CA TYR A 348 -4.83 26.87 8.07
C TYR A 348 -6.06 27.10 7.20
N ASP A 349 -7.26 26.70 7.67
CA ASP A 349 -8.53 26.83 6.93
C ASP A 349 -8.41 26.23 5.50
N LEU A 350 -8.00 24.95 5.43
CA LEU A 350 -7.73 24.24 4.17
C LEU A 350 -8.70 23.08 3.91
N ASN A 351 -9.85 23.03 4.60
CA ASN A 351 -10.83 21.95 4.48
C ASN A 351 -11.47 21.83 3.08
N ASP A 352 -11.39 22.87 2.26
CA ASP A 352 -11.86 22.90 0.87
C ASP A 352 -10.83 22.32 -0.14
N VAL A 353 -9.56 22.21 0.27
CA VAL A 353 -8.46 21.72 -0.59
C VAL A 353 -7.73 20.50 -0.05
N LEU A 354 -7.86 20.21 1.25
CA LEU A 354 -7.21 19.09 1.93
C LEU A 354 -8.20 18.31 2.79
N ALA A 355 -7.99 17.00 2.87
CA ALA A 355 -8.68 16.16 3.84
C ALA A 355 -7.75 15.05 4.34
N VAL A 356 -7.93 14.61 5.58
CA VAL A 356 -7.30 13.37 6.04
C VAL A 356 -7.97 12.20 5.31
N SER A 357 -7.19 11.26 4.80
CA SER A 357 -7.66 10.09 4.07
C SER A 357 -6.99 8.82 4.58
N GLY A 358 -7.75 7.81 4.88
CA GLY A 358 -7.28 6.53 5.43
C GLY A 358 -7.59 6.36 6.91
N MET A 359 -7.26 5.18 7.43
CA MET A 359 -7.34 4.85 8.85
C MET A 359 -5.95 4.94 9.49
N PRO A 360 -5.81 5.07 10.82
CA PRO A 360 -4.54 5.40 11.49
C PRO A 360 -3.30 4.63 11.02
N ALA A 361 -3.36 3.30 10.82
CA ALA A 361 -2.18 2.53 10.42
C ALA A 361 -1.70 2.82 8.98
N HIS A 362 -2.60 3.35 8.14
CA HIS A 362 -2.33 3.69 6.74
C HIS A 362 -3.21 4.86 6.32
N CYS A 363 -2.73 6.06 6.50
CA CYS A 363 -3.47 7.27 6.19
C CYS A 363 -2.56 8.36 5.59
N GLY A 364 -3.12 9.51 5.28
CA GLY A 364 -2.37 10.64 4.73
C GLY A 364 -3.25 11.79 4.36
N VAL A 365 -2.81 12.57 3.36
CA VAL A 365 -3.51 13.78 2.91
C VAL A 365 -4.09 13.54 1.52
N ALA A 366 -5.38 13.76 1.37
CA ALA A 366 -6.04 13.90 0.07
C ALA A 366 -6.00 15.36 -0.37
N PHE A 367 -5.80 15.59 -1.66
CA PHE A 367 -5.66 16.91 -2.26
C PHE A 367 -6.78 17.16 -3.27
N GLU A 368 -7.36 18.37 -3.23
CA GLU A 368 -8.31 18.88 -4.22
C GLU A 368 -7.70 20.13 -4.91
N GLY A 369 -8.23 20.46 -6.09
CA GLY A 369 -7.87 21.71 -6.78
C GLY A 369 -8.60 22.91 -6.17
N HIS A 370 -8.03 24.11 -6.38
CA HIS A 370 -8.66 25.39 -5.98
C HIS A 370 -8.31 26.47 -7.00
N GLY A 371 -9.32 27.17 -7.50
CA GLY A 371 -9.11 28.22 -8.49
C GLY A 371 -8.40 27.69 -9.75
N SER A 372 -7.25 28.28 -10.09
CA SER A 372 -6.40 27.85 -11.21
C SER A 372 -5.47 26.68 -10.85
N LEU A 373 -5.34 26.31 -9.55
CA LEU A 373 -4.48 25.25 -9.07
C LEU A 373 -5.17 23.90 -9.17
N ASP A 374 -4.60 22.93 -9.86
CA ASP A 374 -5.08 21.56 -9.77
C ASP A 374 -4.52 20.83 -8.53
N TYR A 375 -5.08 19.64 -8.22
CA TYR A 375 -4.66 18.87 -7.05
C TYR A 375 -3.16 18.47 -7.08
N LEU A 376 -2.54 18.35 -8.25
CA LEU A 376 -1.11 18.02 -8.38
C LEU A 376 -0.22 19.23 -8.08
N ASP A 377 -0.71 20.46 -8.28
CA ASP A 377 -0.02 21.66 -7.84
C ASP A 377 0.11 21.68 -6.33
N ILE A 378 -1.01 21.48 -5.64
CA ILE A 378 -1.08 21.45 -4.17
C ILE A 378 -0.26 20.28 -3.60
N GLN A 379 -0.40 19.09 -4.17
CA GLN A 379 0.40 17.92 -3.81
C GLN A 379 1.90 18.15 -4.01
N SER A 380 2.30 18.90 -5.04
CA SER A 380 3.71 19.21 -5.31
C SER A 380 4.34 20.07 -4.23
N VAL A 381 3.61 21.07 -3.71
CA VAL A 381 4.06 21.88 -2.57
C VAL A 381 4.25 21.03 -1.33
N TYR A 382 3.25 20.18 -1.04
CA TYR A 382 3.31 19.26 0.09
C TYR A 382 4.53 18.33 -0.01
N SER A 383 4.63 17.57 -1.10
CA SER A 383 5.69 16.55 -1.29
C SER A 383 7.09 17.17 -1.25
N GLN A 384 7.28 18.33 -1.89
CA GLN A 384 8.56 19.03 -1.87
C GLN A 384 8.93 19.52 -0.46
N THR A 385 7.93 19.99 0.30
CA THR A 385 8.17 20.53 1.65
C THR A 385 8.53 19.41 2.62
N ILE A 386 7.79 18.31 2.67
CA ILE A 386 8.10 17.19 3.57
C ILE A 386 9.45 16.55 3.24
N LEU A 387 9.80 16.46 1.95
CA LEU A 387 11.10 15.91 1.53
C LEU A 387 12.27 16.75 2.07
N ARG A 388 12.12 18.08 2.14
CA ARG A 388 13.12 18.98 2.73
C ARG A 388 13.33 18.76 4.23
N TYR A 389 12.37 18.16 4.92
CA TYR A 389 12.50 17.71 6.32
C TYR A 389 13.11 16.32 6.45
N GLY A 390 13.59 15.74 5.35
CA GLY A 390 14.12 14.37 5.34
C GLY A 390 13.03 13.31 5.47
N ILE A 391 11.82 13.57 4.96
CA ILE A 391 10.71 12.62 4.95
C ILE A 391 10.48 12.15 3.52
N PHE A 392 10.52 10.82 3.33
CA PHE A 392 10.24 10.19 2.05
C PHE A 392 8.83 9.63 2.03
N GLN A 393 7.94 10.29 1.29
CA GLN A 393 6.52 9.95 1.19
C GLN A 393 5.90 10.57 -0.07
N PHE A 394 4.74 10.04 -0.52
CA PHE A 394 3.87 10.71 -1.51
C PHE A 394 2.80 11.57 -0.84
N ALA A 395 1.60 10.97 -0.66
CA ALA A 395 0.43 11.58 -0.05
C ALA A 395 -0.11 10.72 1.10
N ILE A 396 0.12 9.41 1.05
CA ILE A 396 -0.35 8.42 2.02
C ILE A 396 0.88 7.79 2.66
N TYR A 397 0.85 7.58 3.97
CA TYR A 397 1.91 6.92 4.72
C TYR A 397 1.56 5.48 5.07
N PHE A 398 2.60 4.67 5.22
CA PHE A 398 2.59 3.40 5.93
C PHE A 398 3.48 3.53 7.17
N LEU A 399 3.10 2.84 8.23
CA LEU A 399 3.89 2.76 9.44
C LEU A 399 4.58 1.40 9.56
N ASN A 400 5.74 1.40 10.19
CA ASN A 400 6.40 0.20 10.68
C ASN A 400 6.76 0.36 12.17
N ALA A 401 7.20 -0.70 12.80
CA ALA A 401 7.45 -0.74 14.25
C ALA A 401 8.46 0.30 14.78
N HIS A 402 9.30 0.87 13.91
CA HIS A 402 10.33 1.83 14.29
C HIS A 402 9.89 3.30 14.13
N HIS A 403 8.69 3.58 13.61
CA HIS A 403 8.13 4.92 13.68
C HIS A 403 7.69 5.20 15.13
N THR A 404 8.27 6.23 15.73
CA THR A 404 7.97 6.65 17.11
C THR A 404 7.34 8.03 17.14
N GLU A 405 7.00 8.51 18.34
CA GLU A 405 6.52 9.89 18.52
C GLU A 405 7.54 10.94 18.02
N LYS A 406 8.84 10.59 17.99
CA LYS A 406 9.89 11.47 17.44
C LYS A 406 9.72 11.67 15.95
N GLU A 407 9.57 10.58 15.19
CA GLU A 407 9.38 10.63 13.73
C GLU A 407 8.01 11.26 13.39
N ALA A 408 6.97 10.93 14.16
CA ALA A 408 5.65 11.55 14.03
C ALA A 408 5.70 13.05 14.25
N LYS A 409 6.45 13.53 15.25
CA LYS A 409 6.64 14.96 15.50
C LYS A 409 7.33 15.66 14.33
N ILE A 410 8.40 15.08 13.78
CA ILE A 410 9.11 15.63 12.60
C ILE A 410 8.15 15.73 11.42
N TYR A 411 7.33 14.69 11.20
CA TYR A 411 6.31 14.67 10.16
C TYR A 411 5.27 15.78 10.33
N LEU A 412 4.75 15.96 11.53
CA LEU A 412 3.75 16.99 11.82
C LEU A 412 4.35 18.41 11.74
N ASP A 413 5.60 18.62 12.13
CA ASP A 413 6.29 19.89 11.96
C ASP A 413 6.50 20.22 10.46
N ALA A 414 6.83 19.23 9.63
CA ALA A 414 6.94 19.39 8.19
C ALA A 414 5.57 19.68 7.53
N THR A 415 4.52 19.00 7.99
CA THR A 415 3.14 19.20 7.53
C THR A 415 2.65 20.60 7.88
N ASP A 416 2.98 21.14 9.05
CA ASP A 416 2.65 22.52 9.46
C ASP A 416 3.24 23.55 8.49
N GLU A 417 4.52 23.40 8.10
CA GLU A 417 5.13 24.29 7.09
C GLU A 417 4.49 24.09 5.71
N ALA A 418 4.25 22.84 5.30
CA ALA A 418 3.64 22.53 4.01
C ALA A 418 2.26 23.19 3.86
N PHE A 419 1.41 23.08 4.90
CA PHE A 419 0.07 23.66 4.88
C PHE A 419 0.09 25.19 4.93
N SER A 420 1.05 25.80 5.65
CA SER A 420 1.28 27.24 5.58
C SER A 420 1.64 27.72 4.17
N LEU A 421 2.45 26.93 3.43
CA LEU A 421 2.79 27.25 2.04
C LEU A 421 1.64 27.02 1.08
N ILE A 422 0.85 25.94 1.29
CA ILE A 422 -0.37 25.67 0.52
C ILE A 422 -1.38 26.79 0.71
N ARG A 423 -1.62 27.26 1.93
CA ARG A 423 -2.51 28.43 2.18
C ARG A 423 -2.06 29.65 1.37
N LYS A 424 -0.75 29.96 1.35
CA LYS A 424 -0.22 31.06 0.55
C LYS A 424 -0.40 30.87 -0.95
N ALA A 425 -0.31 29.63 -1.45
CA ALA A 425 -0.55 29.32 -2.85
C ALA A 425 -2.04 29.51 -3.22
N VAL A 426 -2.92 29.03 -2.37
CA VAL A 426 -4.38 29.18 -2.50
C VAL A 426 -4.78 30.68 -2.47
N ASP A 427 -4.29 31.44 -1.49
CA ASP A 427 -4.59 32.88 -1.38
C ASP A 427 -4.11 33.69 -2.60
N LYS A 428 -3.03 33.27 -3.24
CA LYS A 428 -2.49 33.91 -4.44
C LYS A 428 -3.06 33.36 -5.74
N ASP A 429 -3.75 32.23 -5.68
CA ASP A 429 -4.10 31.41 -6.84
C ASP A 429 -2.90 31.15 -7.76
N SER A 430 -1.72 30.90 -7.17
CA SER A 430 -0.45 30.76 -7.90
C SER A 430 0.61 30.02 -7.09
N MET A 431 1.39 29.19 -7.81
CA MET A 431 2.58 28.49 -7.28
C MET A 431 3.86 29.30 -7.33
N GLU A 432 3.81 30.51 -7.89
CA GLU A 432 5.00 31.35 -8.13
C GLU A 432 5.71 31.70 -6.82
N GLY A 433 7.02 31.42 -6.77
CA GLY A 433 7.85 31.64 -5.59
C GLY A 433 7.64 30.65 -4.44
N ILE A 434 6.78 29.62 -4.62
CA ILE A 434 6.48 28.58 -3.63
C ILE A 434 7.08 27.25 -4.04
N LEU A 435 6.80 26.78 -5.25
CA LEU A 435 7.38 25.54 -5.79
C LEU A 435 8.80 25.83 -6.32
N ILE A 436 9.79 25.03 -5.88
CA ILE A 436 11.21 25.16 -6.27
C ILE A 436 11.56 24.15 -7.37
N GLY A 437 11.07 22.91 -7.22
CA GLY A 437 11.27 21.82 -8.19
C GLY A 437 10.18 21.78 -9.25
N GLY A 438 10.24 20.75 -10.10
CA GLY A 438 9.17 20.48 -11.07
C GLY A 438 7.91 19.93 -10.40
N LYS A 439 6.74 20.22 -10.97
CA LYS A 439 5.47 19.62 -10.59
C LYS A 439 5.53 18.10 -10.69
N VAL A 440 4.96 17.40 -9.73
CA VAL A 440 4.77 15.94 -9.81
C VAL A 440 3.86 15.60 -11.00
N ASP A 441 4.19 14.52 -11.71
CA ASP A 441 3.45 14.07 -12.88
C ASP A 441 3.27 12.54 -12.85
N PRO A 442 2.44 12.03 -11.91
CA PRO A 442 2.25 10.60 -11.74
C PRO A 442 1.67 9.95 -13.00
N VAL A 443 2.08 8.70 -13.26
CA VAL A 443 1.57 7.90 -14.38
C VAL A 443 0.09 7.56 -14.16
N PHE A 444 -0.28 7.24 -12.92
CA PHE A 444 -1.65 7.09 -12.47
C PHE A 444 -2.18 8.45 -11.99
N LYS A 445 -3.03 9.06 -12.79
CA LYS A 445 -3.80 10.25 -12.38
C LYS A 445 -5.15 9.78 -11.88
N ARG A 446 -5.58 10.27 -10.73
CA ARG A 446 -6.96 10.08 -10.31
C ARG A 446 -7.84 10.92 -11.23
N ASN A 447 -8.66 10.27 -12.05
CA ASN A 447 -9.76 10.99 -12.68
C ASN A 447 -10.83 11.17 -11.61
N ARG A 448 -10.95 12.38 -11.12
CA ARG A 448 -12.12 12.83 -10.39
C ARG A 448 -13.04 13.50 -11.43
N LYS A 449 -14.16 12.84 -11.72
CA LYS A 449 -15.33 13.50 -12.28
C LYS A 449 -16.16 14.04 -11.13
#